data_dd31502707e3ca8664367703ab40c014
#
_entry.id   dd31502707e3ca8664367703ab40c014
#
_cell.length_a   1.000
_cell.length_b   1.000
_cell.length_c   1.000
_cell.angle_alpha   90.00
_cell.angle_beta   90.00
_cell.angle_gamma   90.00
#
_symmetry.space_group_name_H-M   'P 1'
#
loop_
_entity.id
_entity.type
_entity.pdbx_description
1 polymer ?
#
loop_
_entity_poly.entity_id
_entity_poly.type
_entity_poly.pdbx_seq_one_letter_code
_entity_poly.pdbx_strand_id
1 'polypeptide(L)'
;DKFYENRLESIEDFEVKENILFEAFYGFFKNCKSNVCCKLYLKGFITFRLKKYIDELEAEIDSSVNQYLVEKEYQEFVALLKVYINSEGYNSDFVHLIYRNSSKNVDAILLDKNRNVIDTSINLLGAKYLSDISFSSSDMILNTLLNLLPRRIFIHLEDVDDEDEFVCTLEAIFDGR
;
A
#
# COMPACT_ATOMS: atom_id res chain seq x y z
N ASP A 1 12.33 -6.62 -7.47
CA ASP A 1 12.28 -6.49 -8.92
C ASP A 1 10.87 -6.36 -9.46
N LYS A 2 9.81 -6.88 -8.81
CA LYS A 2 8.40 -6.58 -9.11
C LYS A 2 8.08 -5.07 -9.04
N PHE A 3 8.79 -4.33 -8.21
CA PHE A 3 8.63 -2.87 -8.05
C PHE A 3 8.98 -2.10 -9.34
N TYR A 4 9.97 -2.57 -10.11
CA TYR A 4 10.33 -1.96 -11.40
C TYR A 4 9.44 -2.43 -12.54
N GLU A 5 8.89 -3.64 -12.49
CA GLU A 5 8.03 -4.19 -13.55
C GLU A 5 6.69 -3.48 -13.62
N ASN A 6 6.03 -3.20 -12.49
CA ASN A 6 4.75 -2.46 -12.45
C ASN A 6 4.87 -0.99 -12.91
N ARG A 7 6.07 -0.41 -12.91
CA ARG A 7 6.30 0.96 -13.39
C ARG A 7 6.55 1.08 -14.87
N LEU A 8 7.01 0.02 -15.51
CA LEU A 8 7.18 -0.01 -16.97
C LEU A 8 5.84 -0.17 -17.70
N GLU A 9 4.77 -0.58 -17.01
CA GLU A 9 3.44 -0.75 -17.57
C GLU A 9 2.63 0.54 -17.72
N SER A 10 3.03 1.66 -17.11
CA SER A 10 2.40 2.95 -17.39
C SER A 10 2.92 3.57 -18.69
N ILE A 11 2.65 2.88 -19.80
CA ILE A 11 2.95 3.35 -21.17
C ILE A 11 2.34 4.73 -21.41
N GLU A 12 1.17 5.03 -20.83
CA GLU A 12 0.50 6.31 -20.91
C GLU A 12 1.34 7.46 -20.34
N ASP A 13 2.04 7.25 -19.20
CA ASP A 13 2.90 8.27 -18.60
C ASP A 13 4.15 8.56 -19.44
N PHE A 14 4.69 7.53 -20.11
CA PHE A 14 5.84 7.70 -21.01
C PHE A 14 5.47 8.52 -22.25
N GLU A 15 4.32 8.24 -22.86
CA GLU A 15 3.81 9.01 -24.02
C GLU A 15 3.55 10.47 -23.67
N VAL A 16 3.04 10.78 -22.47
CA VAL A 16 2.83 12.15 -22.00
C VAL A 16 4.16 12.90 -21.88
N LYS A 17 5.17 12.27 -21.29
CA LYS A 17 6.52 12.85 -21.13
C LYS A 17 7.21 13.10 -22.48
N GLU A 18 7.13 12.15 -23.41
CA GLU A 18 7.63 12.32 -24.77
C GLU A 18 6.93 13.47 -25.51
N ASN A 19 5.61 13.57 -25.37
CA ASN A 19 4.84 14.65 -25.98
C ASN A 19 5.25 16.03 -25.46
N ILE A 20 5.47 16.19 -24.15
CA ILE A 20 5.95 17.45 -23.56
C ILE A 20 7.32 17.84 -24.12
N LEU A 21 8.24 16.89 -24.19
CA LEU A 21 9.57 17.11 -24.78
C LEU A 21 9.45 17.48 -26.27
N PHE A 22 8.65 16.75 -27.01
CA PHE A 22 8.41 17.01 -28.43
C PHE A 22 7.84 18.42 -28.66
N GLU A 23 6.81 18.82 -27.90
CA GLU A 23 6.21 20.16 -27.99
C GLU A 23 7.23 21.26 -27.66
N ALA A 24 8.06 21.08 -26.65
CA ALA A 24 9.10 22.04 -26.29
C ALA A 24 10.11 22.24 -27.41
N PHE A 25 10.58 21.15 -28.03
CA PHE A 25 11.51 21.20 -29.16
C PHE A 25 10.84 21.73 -30.43
N TYR A 26 9.64 21.25 -30.74
CA TYR A 26 8.88 21.69 -31.91
C TYR A 26 8.58 23.20 -31.87
N GLY A 27 8.15 23.71 -30.73
CA GLY A 27 7.92 25.13 -30.51
C GLY A 27 9.20 25.98 -30.71
N PHE A 28 10.36 25.46 -30.34
CA PHE A 28 11.63 26.09 -30.59
C PHE A 28 11.96 26.12 -32.09
N PHE A 29 11.90 24.99 -32.78
CA PHE A 29 12.26 24.89 -34.19
C PHE A 29 11.28 25.62 -35.11
N LYS A 30 9.97 25.63 -34.79
CA LYS A 30 8.95 26.37 -35.57
C LYS A 30 9.21 27.88 -35.59
N ASN A 31 9.80 28.40 -34.53
CA ASN A 31 10.13 29.85 -34.46
C ASN A 31 11.48 30.18 -35.09
N CYS A 32 12.30 29.19 -35.44
CA CYS A 32 13.51 29.40 -36.21
C CYS A 32 13.17 29.54 -37.69
N LYS A 33 13.10 30.78 -38.17
CA LYS A 33 12.92 31.02 -39.61
C LYS A 33 14.14 30.52 -40.38
N SER A 34 13.93 29.89 -41.51
CA SER A 34 14.89 29.12 -42.30
C SER A 34 16.19 29.83 -42.74
N ASN A 35 16.30 31.13 -42.55
CA ASN A 35 17.46 31.94 -42.92
C ASN A 35 18.20 32.61 -41.75
N VAL A 36 17.84 32.30 -40.52
CA VAL A 36 18.51 32.84 -39.33
C VAL A 36 19.23 31.70 -38.62
N CYS A 37 20.53 31.87 -38.37
CA CYS A 37 21.31 30.96 -37.54
C CYS A 37 20.75 31.00 -36.12
N CYS A 38 19.91 30.02 -35.78
CA CYS A 38 19.35 29.89 -34.43
C CYS A 38 20.41 29.35 -33.50
N LYS A 39 20.86 30.16 -32.56
CA LYS A 39 21.72 29.72 -31.45
C LYS A 39 20.82 29.24 -30.31
N LEU A 40 20.91 27.98 -29.98
CA LEU A 40 20.25 27.42 -28.80
C LEU A 40 21.09 27.71 -27.57
N TYR A 41 20.56 28.53 -26.66
CA TYR A 41 21.15 28.71 -25.34
C TYR A 41 20.63 27.58 -24.42
N LEU A 42 21.39 26.50 -24.33
CA LEU A 42 20.96 25.22 -23.69
C LEU A 42 20.46 25.41 -22.27
N LYS A 43 21.17 26.20 -21.44
CA LYS A 43 20.75 26.44 -20.05
C LYS A 43 19.40 27.12 -19.98
N GLY A 44 19.15 28.15 -20.80
CA GLY A 44 17.86 28.83 -20.86
C GLY A 44 16.76 27.92 -21.40
N PHE A 45 17.06 27.06 -22.38
CA PHE A 45 16.09 26.09 -22.90
C PHE A 45 15.64 25.11 -21.80
N ILE A 46 16.59 24.52 -21.08
CA ILE A 46 16.27 23.61 -19.96
C ILE A 46 15.44 24.33 -18.89
N THR A 47 15.89 25.50 -18.44
CA THR A 47 15.22 26.22 -17.33
C THR A 47 13.81 26.69 -17.69
N PHE A 48 13.55 27.09 -18.93
CA PHE A 48 12.27 27.74 -19.29
C PHE A 48 11.36 26.83 -20.13
N ARG A 49 11.92 26.05 -21.04
CA ARG A 49 11.13 25.21 -21.95
C ARG A 49 10.86 23.81 -21.41
N LEU A 50 11.80 23.26 -20.67
CA LEU A 50 11.64 21.95 -20.05
C LEU A 50 11.18 22.03 -18.60
N LYS A 51 10.82 23.22 -18.10
CA LYS A 51 10.41 23.38 -16.69
C LYS A 51 9.28 22.42 -16.34
N LYS A 52 8.22 22.37 -17.14
CA LYS A 52 7.09 21.47 -16.91
C LYS A 52 7.52 20.00 -16.82
N TYR A 53 8.41 19.57 -17.69
CA TYR A 53 8.94 18.19 -17.66
C TYR A 53 9.75 17.91 -16.39
N ILE A 54 10.55 18.88 -15.94
CA ILE A 54 11.34 18.76 -14.71
C ILE A 54 10.42 18.72 -13.49
N ASP A 55 9.42 19.60 -13.42
CA ASP A 55 8.44 19.65 -12.31
C ASP A 55 7.66 18.32 -12.22
N GLU A 56 7.29 17.71 -13.34
CA GLU A 56 6.63 16.39 -13.37
C GLU A 56 7.57 15.26 -12.93
N LEU A 57 8.84 15.29 -13.33
CA LEU A 57 9.83 14.31 -12.86
C LEU A 57 10.07 14.42 -11.35
N GLU A 58 10.16 15.64 -10.81
CA GLU A 58 10.30 15.86 -9.37
C GLU A 58 9.09 15.29 -8.60
N ALA A 59 7.87 15.55 -9.07
CA ALA A 59 6.65 15.01 -8.47
C ALA A 59 6.63 13.47 -8.49
N GLU A 60 7.07 12.86 -9.58
CA GLU A 60 7.19 11.39 -9.71
C GLU A 60 8.21 10.81 -8.73
N ILE A 61 9.36 11.48 -8.59
CA ILE A 61 10.40 11.06 -7.63
C ILE A 61 9.84 11.13 -6.20
N ASP A 62 9.20 12.24 -5.83
CA ASP A 62 8.63 12.43 -4.50
C ASP A 62 7.55 11.38 -4.21
N SER A 63 6.66 11.11 -5.16
CA SER A 63 5.65 10.05 -5.04
C SER A 63 6.30 8.67 -4.83
N SER A 64 7.36 8.38 -5.56
CA SER A 64 8.08 7.11 -5.48
C SER A 64 8.79 6.91 -4.15
N VAL A 65 9.41 7.98 -3.65
CA VAL A 65 10.06 7.96 -2.34
C VAL A 65 9.04 7.74 -1.23
N ASN A 66 7.90 8.44 -1.29
CA ASN A 66 6.84 8.27 -0.31
C ASN A 66 6.28 6.84 -0.32
N GLN A 67 6.03 6.27 -1.49
CA GLN A 67 5.56 4.89 -1.61
C GLN A 67 6.58 3.89 -1.05
N TYR A 68 7.87 4.09 -1.34
CA TYR A 68 8.93 3.25 -0.78
C TYR A 68 9.00 3.34 0.76
N LEU A 69 8.83 4.54 1.32
CA LEU A 69 8.83 4.73 2.77
C LEU A 69 7.64 4.02 3.43
N VAL A 70 6.43 4.16 2.87
CA VAL A 70 5.23 3.47 3.36
C VAL A 70 5.42 1.96 3.33
N GLU A 71 5.91 1.41 2.22
CA GLU A 71 6.17 -0.03 2.11
C GLU A 71 7.21 -0.51 3.13
N LYS A 72 8.27 0.27 3.32
CA LYS A 72 9.30 -0.06 4.31
C LYS A 72 8.76 -0.03 5.73
N GLU A 73 7.99 0.99 6.10
CA GLU A 73 7.33 1.10 7.40
C GLU A 73 6.38 -0.08 7.65
N TYR A 74 5.62 -0.50 6.63
CA TYR A 74 4.75 -1.67 6.70
C TYR A 74 5.56 -2.95 6.96
N GLN A 75 6.65 -3.17 6.24
CA GLN A 75 7.51 -4.35 6.44
C GLN A 75 8.14 -4.37 7.83
N GLU A 76 8.60 -3.22 8.33
CA GLU A 76 9.13 -3.10 9.69
C GLU A 76 8.04 -3.40 10.74
N PHE A 77 6.83 -2.92 10.53
CA PHE A 77 5.68 -3.20 11.40
C PHE A 77 5.36 -4.70 11.44
N VAL A 78 5.25 -5.37 10.29
CA VAL A 78 5.02 -6.82 10.21
C VAL A 78 6.14 -7.59 10.91
N ALA A 79 7.39 -7.19 10.71
CA ALA A 79 8.54 -7.83 11.36
C ALA A 79 8.47 -7.70 12.90
N LEU A 80 8.11 -6.53 13.42
CA LEU A 80 7.92 -6.32 14.86
C LEU A 80 6.80 -7.20 15.43
N LEU A 81 5.67 -7.31 14.74
CA LEU A 81 4.57 -8.17 15.16
C LEU A 81 4.97 -9.66 15.15
N LYS A 82 5.72 -10.11 14.15
CA LYS A 82 6.28 -11.47 14.12
C LYS A 82 7.17 -11.76 15.33
N VAL A 83 8.05 -10.81 15.67
CA VAL A 83 8.92 -10.95 16.87
C VAL A 83 8.08 -11.04 18.13
N TYR A 84 7.06 -10.18 18.28
CA TYR A 84 6.14 -10.20 19.42
C TYR A 84 5.43 -11.57 19.53
N ILE A 85 4.80 -12.03 18.47
CA ILE A 85 4.06 -13.30 18.43
C ILE A 85 4.98 -14.48 18.79
N ASN A 86 6.20 -14.49 18.31
CA ASN A 86 7.15 -15.56 18.56
C ASN A 86 7.70 -15.54 20.00
N SER A 87 7.76 -14.37 20.65
CA SER A 87 8.26 -14.23 22.02
C SER A 87 7.22 -14.64 23.07
N GLU A 88 5.94 -14.36 22.83
CA GLU A 88 4.86 -14.59 23.81
C GLU A 88 4.35 -16.04 23.85
N GLY A 89 4.63 -16.82 22.81
CA GLY A 89 4.16 -18.22 22.74
C GLY A 89 2.70 -18.35 22.29
N TYR A 90 1.96 -19.33 22.87
CA TYR A 90 0.58 -19.64 22.49
C TYR A 90 -0.34 -19.54 23.71
N ASN A 91 -1.39 -18.73 23.61
CA ASN A 91 -2.39 -18.58 24.66
C ASN A 91 -3.70 -19.31 24.34
N SER A 92 -3.94 -19.66 23.07
CA SER A 92 -5.11 -20.44 22.65
C SER A 92 -4.74 -21.54 21.65
N ASP A 93 -5.58 -22.57 21.52
CA ASP A 93 -5.31 -23.71 20.65
C ASP A 93 -5.45 -23.32 19.18
N PHE A 94 -6.67 -23.03 18.74
CA PHE A 94 -6.95 -22.58 17.37
C PHE A 94 -8.22 -21.72 17.34
N VAL A 95 -8.30 -20.90 16.31
CA VAL A 95 -9.43 -20.03 16.03
C VAL A 95 -9.83 -20.15 14.56
N HIS A 96 -11.11 -19.91 14.29
CA HIS A 96 -11.63 -19.80 12.94
C HIS A 96 -11.95 -18.35 12.64
N LEU A 97 -11.43 -17.81 11.56
CA LEU A 97 -11.78 -16.52 11.02
C LEU A 97 -12.65 -16.73 9.80
N ILE A 98 -13.90 -16.30 9.86
CA ILE A 98 -14.78 -16.21 8.69
C ILE A 98 -14.66 -14.78 8.17
N TYR A 99 -14.16 -14.64 6.97
CA TYR A 99 -13.91 -13.34 6.35
C TYR A 99 -14.63 -13.24 5.01
N ARG A 100 -15.44 -12.19 4.87
CA ARG A 100 -16.16 -11.86 3.66
C ARG A 100 -15.87 -10.41 3.29
N ASN A 101 -15.36 -10.19 2.10
CA ASN A 101 -15.16 -8.87 1.54
C ASN A 101 -16.01 -8.71 0.28
N SER A 102 -17.23 -8.22 0.43
CA SER A 102 -18.08 -7.88 -0.70
C SER A 102 -18.05 -6.36 -0.93
N SER A 103 -18.26 -5.94 -2.17
CA SER A 103 -18.21 -4.53 -2.60
C SER A 103 -19.09 -3.55 -1.80
N LYS A 104 -19.87 -4.03 -0.83
CA LYS A 104 -20.74 -3.21 0.03
C LYS A 104 -20.42 -3.31 1.51
N ASN A 105 -19.88 -4.42 2.00
CA ASN A 105 -19.60 -4.63 3.42
C ASN A 105 -18.43 -5.59 3.57
N VAL A 106 -17.53 -5.25 4.49
CA VAL A 106 -16.51 -6.15 5.00
C VAL A 106 -17.05 -6.74 6.30
N ASP A 107 -17.34 -8.03 6.30
CA ASP A 107 -17.78 -8.78 7.48
C ASP A 107 -16.70 -9.77 7.89
N ALA A 108 -16.32 -9.71 9.16
CA ALA A 108 -15.34 -10.62 9.69
C ALA A 108 -15.76 -11.10 11.08
N ILE A 109 -15.79 -12.41 11.26
CA ILE A 109 -16.24 -13.07 12.50
C ILE A 109 -15.14 -14.01 12.97
N LEU A 110 -14.78 -13.90 14.24
CA LEU A 110 -13.82 -14.79 14.88
C LEU A 110 -14.56 -15.80 15.76
N LEU A 111 -14.25 -17.08 15.61
CA LEU A 111 -14.83 -18.16 16.38
C LEU A 111 -13.76 -18.93 17.17
N ASP A 112 -14.11 -19.36 18.37
CA ASP A 112 -13.29 -20.24 19.17
C ASP A 112 -13.32 -21.71 18.66
N LYS A 113 -12.57 -22.60 19.30
CA LYS A 113 -12.53 -24.04 19.00
C LYS A 113 -13.91 -24.72 19.12
N ASN A 114 -14.84 -24.16 19.88
CA ASN A 114 -16.18 -24.68 20.08
C ASN A 114 -17.18 -24.02 19.11
N ARG A 115 -16.73 -23.19 18.18
CA ARG A 115 -17.50 -22.39 17.24
C ARG A 115 -18.38 -21.32 17.91
N ASN A 116 -18.03 -20.86 19.12
CA ASN A 116 -18.64 -19.68 19.70
C ASN A 116 -17.98 -18.43 19.15
N VAL A 117 -18.81 -17.39 18.93
CA VAL A 117 -18.32 -16.10 18.47
C VAL A 117 -17.46 -15.46 19.57
N ILE A 118 -16.27 -15.05 19.20
CA ILE A 118 -15.38 -14.25 20.05
C ILE A 118 -15.72 -12.78 19.85
N ASP A 119 -16.06 -12.11 20.94
CA ASP A 119 -16.36 -10.67 20.90
C ASP A 119 -15.05 -9.87 20.70
N THR A 120 -14.94 -9.25 19.54
CA THR A 120 -13.77 -8.44 19.15
C THR A 120 -13.83 -7.01 19.70
N SER A 121 -14.99 -6.55 20.17
CA SER A 121 -15.20 -5.19 20.67
C SER A 121 -14.63 -4.95 22.09
N ILE A 122 -14.48 -5.99 22.88
CA ILE A 122 -14.08 -5.90 24.29
C ILE A 122 -12.62 -5.43 24.43
N ASN A 123 -11.76 -5.77 23.51
CA ASN A 123 -10.32 -5.45 23.58
C ASN A 123 -10.01 -3.96 23.32
N LEU A 124 -10.99 -3.18 22.89
CA LEU A 124 -10.87 -1.72 22.74
C LEU A 124 -11.06 -0.93 24.04
N LEU A 125 -11.39 -1.59 25.14
CA LEU A 125 -11.61 -0.91 26.43
C LEU A 125 -10.36 -0.19 26.98
N GLY A 126 -9.15 -0.57 26.55
CA GLY A 126 -7.90 0.15 26.82
C GLY A 126 -7.71 1.41 25.96
N ALA A 127 -8.41 1.52 24.85
CA ALA A 127 -8.28 2.57 23.85
C ALA A 127 -9.25 3.76 24.07
N LYS A 128 -9.88 3.89 25.24
CA LYS A 128 -10.80 5.00 25.58
C LYS A 128 -10.22 6.41 25.43
N TYR A 129 -8.90 6.50 25.25
CA TYR A 129 -8.20 7.77 25.01
C TYR A 129 -8.05 8.13 23.53
N LEU A 130 -8.50 7.26 22.62
CA LEU A 130 -8.44 7.45 21.17
C LEU A 130 -9.85 7.68 20.58
N SER A 131 -10.62 8.55 21.19
CA SER A 131 -12.02 8.83 20.85
C SER A 131 -12.27 9.28 19.41
N ASP A 132 -11.23 9.68 18.70
CA ASP A 132 -11.32 10.22 17.34
C ASP A 132 -10.88 9.22 16.24
N ILE A 133 -10.47 7.99 16.60
CA ILE A 133 -10.05 6.97 15.65
C ILE A 133 -11.15 5.92 15.53
N SER A 134 -11.72 5.80 14.34
CA SER A 134 -12.61 4.68 13.99
C SER A 134 -11.76 3.48 13.56
N PHE A 135 -11.76 2.42 14.35
CA PHE A 135 -11.14 1.14 13.95
C PHE A 135 -12.01 0.39 12.96
N SER A 136 -11.39 -0.15 11.93
CA SER A 136 -12.08 -1.06 11.01
C SER A 136 -12.36 -2.42 11.67
N SER A 137 -13.26 -3.22 11.09
CA SER A 137 -13.49 -4.59 11.54
C SER A 137 -12.20 -5.42 11.46
N SER A 138 -11.38 -5.19 10.45
CA SER A 138 -10.08 -5.85 10.25
C SER A 138 -9.09 -5.52 11.36
N ASP A 139 -9.02 -4.25 11.80
CA ASP A 139 -8.15 -3.82 12.91
C ASP A 139 -8.57 -4.49 14.22
N MET A 140 -9.87 -4.59 14.48
CA MET A 140 -10.41 -5.24 15.68
C MET A 140 -10.06 -6.73 15.72
N ILE A 141 -10.15 -7.40 14.58
CA ILE A 141 -9.80 -8.82 14.45
C ILE A 141 -8.30 -9.02 14.65
N LEU A 142 -7.46 -8.23 13.99
CA LEU A 142 -6.01 -8.31 14.15
C LEU A 142 -5.62 -8.11 15.61
N ASN A 143 -6.15 -7.08 16.27
CA ASN A 143 -5.89 -6.84 17.69
C ASN A 143 -6.35 -8.03 18.57
N THR A 144 -7.50 -8.62 18.28
CA THR A 144 -8.00 -9.78 19.02
C THR A 144 -7.11 -11.00 18.81
N LEU A 145 -6.66 -11.26 17.59
CA LEU A 145 -5.72 -12.34 17.28
C LEU A 145 -4.38 -12.17 17.98
N LEU A 146 -3.86 -10.92 18.04
CA LEU A 146 -2.62 -10.60 18.76
C LEU A 146 -2.76 -10.81 20.27
N ASN A 147 -3.95 -10.62 20.86
CA ASN A 147 -4.20 -10.90 22.27
C ASN A 147 -4.41 -12.39 22.55
N LEU A 148 -5.08 -13.10 21.64
CA LEU A 148 -5.36 -14.52 21.78
C LEU A 148 -4.15 -15.40 21.51
N LEU A 149 -3.20 -14.94 20.69
CA LEU A 149 -2.00 -15.68 20.28
C LEU A 149 -2.31 -17.14 19.94
N PRO A 150 -3.18 -17.41 18.96
CA PRO A 150 -3.59 -18.77 18.64
C PRO A 150 -2.42 -19.57 18.07
N ARG A 151 -2.41 -20.88 18.35
CA ARG A 151 -1.45 -21.82 17.76
C ARG A 151 -1.71 -22.03 16.26
N ARG A 152 -2.99 -21.96 15.84
CA ARG A 152 -3.41 -22.07 14.44
C ARG A 152 -4.60 -21.17 14.16
N ILE A 153 -4.61 -20.59 12.98
CA ILE A 153 -5.71 -19.79 12.45
C ILE A 153 -6.26 -20.50 11.21
N PHE A 154 -7.55 -20.80 11.20
CA PHE A 154 -8.26 -21.32 10.03
C PHE A 154 -9.02 -20.18 9.38
N ILE A 155 -8.56 -19.72 8.23
CA ILE A 155 -9.20 -18.62 7.49
C ILE A 155 -10.19 -19.24 6.50
N HIS A 156 -11.45 -18.84 6.62
CA HIS A 156 -12.54 -19.21 5.73
C HIS A 156 -12.91 -17.97 4.91
N LEU A 157 -12.56 -17.99 3.63
CA LEU A 157 -12.83 -16.88 2.72
C LEU A 157 -14.16 -17.10 2.00
N GLU A 158 -15.03 -16.11 2.01
CA GLU A 158 -16.29 -16.07 1.28
C GLU A 158 -16.34 -14.81 0.40
N ASP A 159 -16.43 -14.99 -0.91
CA ASP A 159 -16.50 -13.88 -1.90
C ASP A 159 -15.31 -12.90 -1.78
N VAL A 160 -14.11 -13.43 -1.58
CA VAL A 160 -12.87 -12.65 -1.40
C VAL A 160 -11.90 -12.95 -2.53
N ASP A 161 -11.25 -11.92 -3.06
CA ASP A 161 -10.18 -12.09 -4.04
C ASP A 161 -8.92 -12.67 -3.35
N ASP A 162 -8.15 -13.49 -4.08
CA ASP A 162 -6.93 -14.15 -3.57
C ASP A 162 -5.84 -13.14 -3.14
N GLU A 163 -5.94 -11.87 -3.57
CA GLU A 163 -5.02 -10.78 -3.27
C GLU A 163 -5.57 -9.78 -2.23
N ASP A 164 -6.52 -10.17 -1.38
CA ASP A 164 -7.05 -9.28 -0.34
C ASP A 164 -5.95 -8.84 0.63
N GLU A 165 -5.79 -7.53 0.78
CA GLU A 165 -4.72 -6.91 1.57
C GLU A 165 -4.74 -7.35 3.04
N PHE A 166 -5.92 -7.51 3.63
CA PHE A 166 -6.04 -7.95 5.03
C PHE A 166 -5.61 -9.40 5.20
N VAL A 167 -6.02 -10.28 4.29
CA VAL A 167 -5.64 -11.70 4.29
C VAL A 167 -4.12 -11.83 4.13
N CYS A 168 -3.54 -11.13 3.15
CA CYS A 168 -2.08 -11.11 2.95
C CYS A 168 -1.34 -10.61 4.19
N THR A 169 -1.88 -9.60 4.88
CA THR A 169 -1.31 -9.08 6.13
C THR A 169 -1.36 -10.11 7.25
N LEU A 170 -2.49 -10.81 7.42
CA LEU A 170 -2.61 -11.89 8.40
C LEU A 170 -1.63 -13.04 8.12
N GLU A 171 -1.55 -13.48 6.87
CA GLU A 171 -0.59 -14.51 6.47
C GLU A 171 0.85 -14.06 6.72
N ALA A 172 1.16 -12.80 6.39
CA ALA A 172 2.49 -12.26 6.66
C ALA A 172 2.83 -12.23 8.14
N ILE A 173 1.90 -11.85 9.03
CA ILE A 173 2.14 -11.72 10.48
C ILE A 173 2.16 -13.09 11.16
N PHE A 174 1.22 -13.98 10.83
CA PHE A 174 1.01 -15.28 11.49
C PHE A 174 1.61 -16.45 10.69
N ASP A 175 2.60 -16.18 9.85
CA ASP A 175 3.30 -17.18 9.03
C ASP A 175 3.66 -18.44 9.84
N GLY A 176 3.12 -19.62 9.41
CA GLY A 176 3.30 -20.91 10.07
C GLY A 176 2.33 -21.23 11.22
N ARG A 177 1.28 -20.44 11.45
CA ARG A 177 0.24 -20.69 12.46
C ARG A 177 -1.14 -21.04 11.91
#